data_315c2dbe2cedebe32de9141987782b20
#
_entry.id   315c2dbe2cedebe32de9141987782b20
#
_cell.length_a   1.000
_cell.length_b   1.000
_cell.length_c   1.000
_cell.angle_alpha   90.00
_cell.angle_beta   90.00
_cell.angle_gamma   90.00
#
_symmetry.space_group_name_H-M   'P 1'
#
loop_
_entity.id
_entity.type
_entity.pdbx_description
1 polymer ?
#
loop_
_entity_poly.entity_id
_entity_poly.type
_entity_poly.pdbx_seq_one_letter_code
_entity_poly.pdbx_strand_id
1 'polypeptide(L)'
;MKKGYLVLQDGQVFEGLRFGAEHDTVGELVFTTGMCGYIETLTDPSYAGQIVMQTYPLIGNYGIIRADFEGPCCVKGYVVREYCDMPSNFRTDCDLDTFLKEQSVPGLYGVDTRELTRIIREHGVMNAAICDEIPADLTPVRTYAVTGVVEAVSCKAPVIHPAEGERRFRVSLIDYGAKRNIIRELQKRGCEVTVLPATVSAEEILAAAPDGLMLSNGPGDPAENTYQIEQIRRLLGKIPMFGICLGHQLTALAAGGSTYKLKYGHRGVNQPVRDVAGVRTYITSQNHGYAVDSDTVKLGQIRYANANDGTCEGIDYPELRAFTVQFHPEACTGPKDTSFLFDRFVELMKGGER
;
A
#
# COMPACT_ATOMS: atom_id res chain seq x y z
N MET A 1 -3.24 26.12 -20.96
CA MET A 1 -2.72 24.92 -20.28
C MET A 1 -1.22 24.85 -20.51
N LYS A 2 -0.44 24.65 -19.47
CA LYS A 2 1.03 24.65 -19.51
C LYS A 2 1.53 23.29 -19.97
N LYS A 3 2.48 23.24 -20.91
CA LYS A 3 3.16 22.02 -21.28
C LYS A 3 4.06 21.53 -20.15
N GLY A 4 4.27 20.22 -20.08
CA GLY A 4 5.20 19.59 -19.17
C GLY A 4 5.67 18.26 -19.75
N TYR A 5 6.65 17.68 -19.08
CA TYR A 5 7.33 16.49 -19.54
C TYR A 5 7.42 15.45 -18.42
N LEU A 6 7.23 14.18 -18.77
CA LEU A 6 7.67 13.06 -17.97
C LEU A 6 8.98 12.55 -18.59
N VAL A 7 10.08 12.65 -17.84
CA VAL A 7 11.41 12.26 -18.27
C VAL A 7 11.83 11.02 -17.49
N LEU A 8 12.05 9.90 -18.18
CA LEU A 8 12.48 8.66 -17.58
C LEU A 8 14.00 8.65 -17.31
N GLN A 9 14.45 7.83 -16.38
CA GLN A 9 15.87 7.73 -16.02
C GLN A 9 16.80 7.35 -17.16
N ASP A 10 16.27 6.71 -18.22
CA ASP A 10 17.02 6.34 -19.43
C ASP A 10 17.08 7.46 -20.49
N GLY A 11 16.37 8.57 -20.24
CA GLY A 11 16.31 9.74 -21.11
C GLY A 11 15.13 9.77 -22.07
N GLN A 12 14.24 8.79 -22.05
CA GLN A 12 13.00 8.86 -22.81
C GLN A 12 12.11 9.99 -22.27
N VAL A 13 11.44 10.73 -23.15
CA VAL A 13 10.63 11.89 -22.82
C VAL A 13 9.23 11.74 -23.36
N PHE A 14 8.24 12.00 -22.51
CA PHE A 14 6.82 12.02 -22.85
C PHE A 14 6.27 13.41 -22.59
N GLU A 15 5.76 14.06 -23.62
CA GLU A 15 5.10 15.37 -23.53
C GLU A 15 3.66 15.20 -23.04
N GLY A 16 3.20 16.14 -22.20
CA GLY A 16 1.85 16.21 -21.71
C GLY A 16 1.48 17.63 -21.28
N LEU A 17 0.38 17.75 -20.57
CA LEU A 17 -0.11 19.01 -20.02
C LEU A 17 -0.08 18.95 -18.48
N ARG A 18 0.38 20.03 -17.85
CA ARG A 18 0.47 20.14 -16.38
C ARG A 18 -0.91 20.34 -15.77
N PHE A 19 -1.12 19.72 -14.63
CA PHE A 19 -2.21 19.97 -13.69
C PHE A 19 -1.72 19.73 -12.26
N GLY A 20 -2.51 20.07 -11.25
CA GLY A 20 -2.06 20.01 -9.86
C GLY A 20 -1.03 21.09 -9.54
N ALA A 21 -0.08 20.78 -8.66
CA ALA A 21 0.94 21.71 -8.22
C ALA A 21 1.97 22.08 -9.32
N GLU A 22 2.48 23.33 -9.27
CA GLU A 22 3.32 23.91 -10.33
C GLU A 22 4.84 23.72 -10.10
N HIS A 23 5.27 22.75 -9.32
CA HIS A 23 6.68 22.45 -9.14
C HIS A 23 7.07 21.15 -9.83
N ASP A 24 8.37 20.98 -10.06
CA ASP A 24 8.94 19.74 -10.58
C ASP A 24 9.12 18.71 -9.47
N THR A 25 9.09 17.44 -9.83
CA THR A 25 9.29 16.35 -8.88
C THR A 25 10.02 15.17 -9.50
N VAL A 26 10.70 14.40 -8.64
CA VAL A 26 11.30 13.10 -8.99
C VAL A 26 10.73 12.02 -8.11
N GLY A 27 10.48 10.85 -8.68
CA GLY A 27 9.96 9.69 -7.96
C GLY A 27 10.15 8.39 -8.73
N GLU A 28 9.94 7.26 -8.06
CA GLU A 28 9.85 5.97 -8.71
C GLU A 28 8.51 5.87 -9.46
N LEU A 29 8.55 5.71 -10.79
CA LEU A 29 7.35 5.62 -11.63
C LEU A 29 6.75 4.22 -11.54
N VAL A 30 5.52 4.16 -11.06
CA VAL A 30 4.73 2.93 -10.96
C VAL A 30 3.37 3.10 -11.65
N PHE A 31 2.72 1.99 -12.02
CA PHE A 31 1.39 2.06 -12.62
C PHE A 31 0.39 1.19 -11.86
N THR A 32 -0.87 1.58 -11.89
CA THR A 32 -1.99 0.78 -11.40
C THR A 32 -3.03 0.61 -12.50
N THR A 33 -3.68 -0.57 -12.51
CA THR A 33 -4.63 -0.97 -13.57
C THR A 33 -6.09 -0.86 -13.13
N GLY A 34 -6.36 -0.30 -11.94
CA GLY A 34 -7.73 -0.10 -11.46
C GLY A 34 -8.54 0.84 -12.35
N MET A 35 -9.79 0.44 -12.68
CA MET A 35 -10.71 1.28 -13.44
C MET A 35 -11.36 2.38 -12.57
N CYS A 36 -11.35 2.21 -11.26
CA CYS A 36 -11.88 3.12 -10.25
C CYS A 36 -10.91 3.17 -9.08
N GLY A 37 -11.18 4.03 -8.08
CA GLY A 37 -10.37 4.08 -6.87
C GLY A 37 -9.14 4.97 -6.97
N TYR A 38 -9.18 5.98 -7.83
CA TYR A 38 -8.07 6.93 -7.88
C TYR A 38 -7.96 7.77 -6.60
N ILE A 39 -9.05 7.98 -5.87
CA ILE A 39 -9.04 8.67 -4.56
C ILE A 39 -8.25 7.83 -3.56
N GLU A 40 -8.57 6.55 -3.45
CA GLU A 40 -7.90 5.61 -2.56
C GLU A 40 -6.43 5.42 -2.98
N THR A 41 -6.14 5.36 -4.27
CA THR A 41 -4.76 5.34 -4.78
C THR A 41 -3.96 6.57 -4.34
N LEU A 42 -4.53 7.76 -4.49
CA LEU A 42 -3.87 9.03 -4.11
C LEU A 42 -3.69 9.17 -2.59
N THR A 43 -4.54 8.52 -1.80
CA THR A 43 -4.53 8.58 -0.34
C THR A 43 -4.04 7.29 0.33
N ASP A 44 -3.43 6.37 -0.44
CA ASP A 44 -2.73 5.20 0.09
C ASP A 44 -1.27 5.56 0.42
N PRO A 45 -0.89 5.60 1.71
CA PRO A 45 0.49 5.93 2.09
C PRO A 45 1.54 4.97 1.53
N SER A 46 1.15 3.77 1.07
CA SER A 46 2.06 2.82 0.42
C SER A 46 2.68 3.35 -0.88
N TYR A 47 2.12 4.42 -1.47
CA TYR A 47 2.72 5.09 -2.62
C TYR A 47 3.71 6.22 -2.26
N ALA A 48 4.09 6.37 -0.99
CA ALA A 48 5.06 7.40 -0.60
C ALA A 48 6.38 7.25 -1.37
N GLY A 49 6.86 8.35 -1.94
CA GLY A 49 8.07 8.37 -2.77
C GLY A 49 7.83 8.01 -4.26
N GLN A 50 6.62 7.68 -4.68
CA GLN A 50 6.33 7.23 -6.04
C GLN A 50 5.56 8.25 -6.86
N ILE A 51 5.83 8.29 -8.17
CA ILE A 51 4.96 8.90 -9.18
C ILE A 51 4.01 7.80 -9.66
N VAL A 52 2.71 8.02 -9.47
CA VAL A 52 1.70 7.02 -9.78
C VAL A 52 1.05 7.31 -11.12
N MET A 53 1.06 6.33 -12.02
CA MET A 53 0.38 6.38 -13.30
C MET A 53 -0.89 5.53 -13.27
N GLN A 54 -2.04 6.13 -13.57
CA GLN A 54 -3.29 5.42 -13.81
C GLN A 54 -3.37 4.97 -15.26
N THR A 55 -3.56 3.66 -15.51
CA THR A 55 -3.68 3.14 -16.87
C THR A 55 -5.09 3.29 -17.44
N TYR A 56 -6.10 3.42 -16.58
CA TYR A 56 -7.46 3.68 -17.04
C TYR A 56 -7.53 5.06 -17.74
N PRO A 57 -8.15 5.15 -18.91
CA PRO A 57 -8.04 6.34 -19.77
C PRO A 57 -8.53 7.63 -19.12
N LEU A 58 -9.71 7.64 -18.50
CA LEU A 58 -10.34 8.83 -17.94
C LEU A 58 -10.30 8.82 -16.41
N ILE A 59 -9.66 9.81 -15.81
CA ILE A 59 -9.53 9.97 -14.37
C ILE A 59 -10.11 11.32 -13.93
N GLY A 60 -10.72 11.35 -12.75
CA GLY A 60 -11.33 12.56 -12.17
C GLY A 60 -12.84 12.65 -12.36
N ASN A 61 -13.47 11.72 -13.08
CA ASN A 61 -14.86 11.78 -13.47
C ASN A 61 -15.90 11.81 -12.33
N TYR A 62 -15.57 11.30 -11.14
CA TYR A 62 -16.41 11.38 -9.94
C TYR A 62 -15.88 12.36 -8.88
N GLY A 63 -14.85 13.15 -9.23
CA GLY A 63 -14.24 14.14 -8.35
C GLY A 63 -13.52 13.53 -7.15
N ILE A 64 -13.30 14.33 -6.13
CA ILE A 64 -12.68 13.95 -4.86
C ILE A 64 -13.75 13.88 -3.78
N ILE A 65 -13.77 12.79 -3.04
CA ILE A 65 -14.68 12.54 -1.92
C ILE A 65 -13.81 12.30 -0.68
N ARG A 66 -13.68 13.30 0.17
CA ARG A 66 -12.77 13.28 1.33
C ARG A 66 -13.14 12.21 2.37
N ALA A 67 -14.42 11.84 2.44
CA ALA A 67 -14.89 10.75 3.31
C ALA A 67 -14.32 9.38 2.92
N ASP A 68 -13.91 9.21 1.66
CA ASP A 68 -13.40 7.96 1.12
C ASP A 68 -11.85 7.84 1.23
N PHE A 69 -11.17 8.83 1.81
CA PHE A 69 -9.72 8.82 1.99
C PHE A 69 -9.25 7.66 2.89
N GLU A 70 -8.18 7.00 2.45
CA GLU A 70 -7.50 5.94 3.19
C GLU A 70 -6.41 6.47 4.14
N GLY A 71 -5.87 7.65 3.86
CA GLY A 71 -4.84 8.31 4.64
C GLY A 71 -4.46 9.66 4.06
N PRO A 72 -3.31 10.22 4.42
CA PRO A 72 -2.75 11.41 3.78
C PRO A 72 -2.30 11.10 2.34
N CYS A 73 -2.34 12.10 1.48
CA CYS A 73 -1.77 11.99 0.14
C CYS A 73 -0.24 12.02 0.22
N CYS A 74 0.42 10.93 -0.16
CA CYS A 74 1.88 10.79 -0.05
C CYS A 74 2.57 10.58 -1.41
N VAL A 75 1.83 10.59 -2.51
CA VAL A 75 2.40 10.42 -3.86
C VAL A 75 3.29 11.61 -4.25
N LYS A 76 4.36 11.35 -4.99
CA LYS A 76 5.29 12.39 -5.50
C LYS A 76 4.75 13.09 -6.73
N GLY A 77 3.92 12.40 -7.51
CA GLY A 77 3.34 12.94 -8.72
C GLY A 77 2.26 12.02 -9.27
N TYR A 78 1.45 12.52 -10.18
CA TYR A 78 0.34 11.77 -10.75
C TYR A 78 0.29 11.90 -12.27
N VAL A 79 0.21 10.77 -12.98
CA VAL A 79 0.22 10.72 -14.45
C VAL A 79 -1.03 10.01 -14.95
N VAL A 80 -1.75 10.65 -15.86
CA VAL A 80 -3.00 10.14 -16.44
C VAL A 80 -3.07 10.38 -17.95
N ARG A 81 -3.86 9.59 -18.65
CA ARG A 81 -4.12 9.80 -20.08
C ARG A 81 -5.05 10.98 -20.30
N GLU A 82 -6.21 10.93 -19.68
CA GLU A 82 -7.24 11.96 -19.78
C GLU A 82 -7.67 12.40 -18.37
N TYR A 83 -7.82 13.69 -18.22
CA TYR A 83 -8.28 14.31 -16.99
C TYR A 83 -9.66 14.91 -17.18
N CYS A 84 -10.60 14.55 -16.30
CA CYS A 84 -11.94 15.13 -16.25
C CYS A 84 -11.94 16.36 -15.35
N ASP A 85 -12.11 17.54 -15.93
CA ASP A 85 -12.15 18.84 -15.24
C ASP A 85 -13.53 19.20 -14.68
N MET A 86 -14.58 18.51 -15.13
CA MET A 86 -15.97 18.68 -14.66
C MET A 86 -16.53 17.36 -14.12
N PRO A 87 -16.19 16.98 -12.88
CA PRO A 87 -16.70 15.76 -12.29
C PRO A 87 -18.20 15.80 -12.07
N SER A 88 -18.85 14.63 -12.19
CA SER A 88 -20.29 14.47 -11.97
C SER A 88 -20.57 13.41 -10.92
N ASN A 89 -20.69 13.83 -9.67
CA ASN A 89 -21.08 12.99 -8.54
C ASN A 89 -21.63 13.86 -7.42
N PHE A 90 -22.75 13.47 -6.83
CA PHE A 90 -23.40 14.23 -5.75
C PHE A 90 -22.58 14.30 -4.45
N ARG A 91 -21.59 13.42 -4.29
CA ARG A 91 -20.66 13.40 -3.12
C ARG A 91 -19.39 14.20 -3.34
N THR A 92 -19.18 14.77 -4.53
CA THR A 92 -17.93 15.46 -4.87
C THR A 92 -17.70 16.67 -3.96
N ASP A 93 -16.55 16.74 -3.29
CA ASP A 93 -16.10 17.89 -2.52
C ASP A 93 -15.35 18.90 -3.41
N CYS A 94 -14.48 18.40 -4.32
CA CYS A 94 -13.76 19.22 -5.31
C CYS A 94 -13.32 18.36 -6.51
N ASP A 95 -12.79 19.00 -7.55
CA ASP A 95 -12.17 18.31 -8.67
C ASP A 95 -10.74 17.84 -8.33
N LEU A 96 -10.18 17.00 -9.21
CA LEU A 96 -8.87 16.38 -9.00
C LEU A 96 -7.72 17.40 -9.04
N ASP A 97 -7.78 18.42 -9.91
CA ASP A 97 -6.74 19.45 -10.02
C ASP A 97 -6.64 20.28 -8.73
N THR A 98 -7.78 20.69 -8.20
CA THR A 98 -7.88 21.39 -6.91
C THR A 98 -7.27 20.56 -5.78
N PHE A 99 -7.63 19.29 -5.69
CA PHE A 99 -7.08 18.39 -4.68
C PHE A 99 -5.56 18.25 -4.79
N LEU A 100 -5.03 18.01 -5.98
CA LEU A 100 -3.59 17.86 -6.18
C LEU A 100 -2.82 19.14 -5.82
N LYS A 101 -3.39 20.33 -6.13
CA LYS A 101 -2.83 21.63 -5.69
C LYS A 101 -2.80 21.76 -4.17
N GLU A 102 -3.89 21.43 -3.49
CA GLU A 102 -3.97 21.42 -2.02
C GLU A 102 -2.93 20.50 -1.39
N GLN A 103 -2.68 19.34 -2.01
CA GLN A 103 -1.70 18.37 -1.54
C GLN A 103 -0.27 18.63 -2.02
N SER A 104 -0.04 19.71 -2.79
CA SER A 104 1.26 20.01 -3.41
C SER A 104 1.79 18.86 -4.26
N VAL A 105 0.91 18.20 -5.02
CA VAL A 105 1.26 17.09 -5.92
C VAL A 105 1.22 17.56 -7.37
N PRO A 106 2.33 17.54 -8.10
CA PRO A 106 2.35 17.83 -9.53
C PRO A 106 1.75 16.70 -10.35
N GLY A 107 0.98 17.06 -11.35
CA GLY A 107 0.36 16.11 -12.27
C GLY A 107 0.72 16.36 -13.73
N LEU A 108 0.58 15.31 -14.55
CA LEU A 108 0.75 15.38 -15.99
C LEU A 108 -0.35 14.55 -16.67
N TYR A 109 -1.07 15.12 -17.62
CA TYR A 109 -2.05 14.40 -18.41
C TYR A 109 -1.81 14.55 -19.92
N GLY A 110 -2.51 13.77 -20.74
CA GLY A 110 -2.29 13.71 -22.18
C GLY A 110 -1.14 12.79 -22.59
N VAL A 111 -0.60 12.01 -21.64
CA VAL A 111 0.54 11.11 -21.86
C VAL A 111 0.06 9.75 -22.36
N ASP A 112 0.86 9.08 -23.19
CA ASP A 112 0.59 7.71 -23.60
C ASP A 112 0.89 6.71 -22.46
N THR A 113 -0.10 6.54 -21.57
CA THR A 113 0.02 5.63 -20.42
C THR A 113 0.12 4.16 -20.84
N ARG A 114 -0.37 3.78 -22.01
CA ARG A 114 -0.24 2.42 -22.55
C ARG A 114 1.19 2.12 -22.94
N GLU A 115 1.86 3.03 -23.66
CA GLU A 115 3.27 2.89 -24.03
C GLU A 115 4.17 2.88 -22.79
N LEU A 116 3.95 3.78 -21.84
CA LEU A 116 4.66 3.79 -20.55
C LEU A 116 4.50 2.48 -19.78
N THR A 117 3.28 1.93 -19.74
CA THR A 117 3.03 0.63 -19.09
C THR A 117 3.84 -0.49 -19.78
N ARG A 118 3.93 -0.48 -21.13
CA ARG A 118 4.71 -1.44 -21.89
C ARG A 118 6.20 -1.35 -21.52
N ILE A 119 6.75 -0.13 -21.48
CA ILE A 119 8.14 0.13 -21.10
C ILE A 119 8.44 -0.39 -19.70
N ILE A 120 7.61 -0.05 -18.71
CA ILE A 120 7.81 -0.50 -17.32
C ILE A 120 7.71 -2.03 -17.21
N ARG A 121 6.82 -2.67 -17.94
CA ARG A 121 6.72 -4.14 -17.95
C ARG A 121 7.93 -4.81 -18.58
N GLU A 122 8.51 -4.20 -19.62
CA GLU A 122 9.69 -4.73 -20.32
C GLU A 122 10.99 -4.49 -19.56
N HIS A 123 11.15 -3.31 -18.94
CA HIS A 123 12.42 -2.89 -18.33
C HIS A 123 12.41 -2.95 -16.80
N GLY A 124 11.23 -3.06 -16.17
CA GLY A 124 11.03 -2.97 -14.74
C GLY A 124 10.66 -1.55 -14.31
N VAL A 125 10.41 -1.39 -12.99
CA VAL A 125 10.15 -0.08 -12.39
C VAL A 125 11.37 0.81 -12.59
N MET A 126 11.14 2.06 -12.94
CA MET A 126 12.19 3.05 -13.17
C MET A 126 11.83 4.40 -12.55
N ASN A 127 12.84 5.21 -12.30
CA ASN A 127 12.63 6.57 -11.83
C ASN A 127 12.23 7.50 -12.96
N ALA A 128 11.47 8.53 -12.63
CA ALA A 128 11.07 9.57 -13.57
C ALA A 128 11.01 10.94 -12.89
N ALA A 129 11.06 11.98 -13.71
CA ALA A 129 10.77 13.35 -13.30
C ALA A 129 9.53 13.85 -14.03
N ILE A 130 8.65 14.59 -13.32
CA ILE A 130 7.65 15.47 -13.93
C ILE A 130 8.24 16.88 -13.85
N CYS A 131 8.42 17.54 -14.99
CA CYS A 131 9.11 18.84 -15.07
C CYS A 131 8.53 19.75 -16.15
N ASP A 132 8.80 21.03 -16.02
CA ASP A 132 8.43 22.06 -17.01
C ASP A 132 9.41 22.12 -18.18
N GLU A 133 10.69 21.83 -17.92
CA GLU A 133 11.76 21.80 -18.90
C GLU A 133 12.53 20.46 -18.78
N ILE A 134 12.98 19.93 -19.90
CA ILE A 134 13.75 18.68 -19.92
C ILE A 134 15.11 18.94 -19.24
N PRO A 135 15.44 18.28 -18.12
CA PRO A 135 16.69 18.54 -17.43
C PRO A 135 17.89 18.09 -18.26
N ALA A 136 18.92 18.94 -18.33
CA ALA A 136 20.19 18.62 -18.99
C ALA A 136 20.97 17.53 -18.23
N ASP A 137 20.79 17.41 -16.91
CA ASP A 137 21.39 16.40 -16.05
C ASP A 137 20.31 15.48 -15.47
N LEU A 138 20.38 14.20 -15.78
CA LEU A 138 19.49 13.16 -15.29
C LEU A 138 20.02 12.45 -14.03
N THR A 139 21.15 12.89 -13.48
CA THR A 139 21.73 12.28 -12.28
C THR A 139 20.72 12.24 -11.11
N PRO A 140 19.96 13.31 -10.80
CA PRO A 140 18.96 13.27 -9.72
C PRO A 140 17.86 12.24 -9.97
N VAL A 141 17.47 12.01 -11.24
CA VAL A 141 16.47 11.01 -11.60
C VAL A 141 17.03 9.60 -11.44
N ARG A 142 18.26 9.37 -11.93
CA ARG A 142 18.91 8.07 -11.89
C ARG A 142 19.25 7.59 -10.50
N THR A 143 19.61 8.52 -9.60
CA THR A 143 20.06 8.20 -8.24
C THR A 143 18.92 8.26 -7.21
N TYR A 144 17.71 8.63 -7.63
CA TYR A 144 16.56 8.67 -6.71
C TYR A 144 16.30 7.28 -6.11
N ALA A 145 16.08 7.24 -4.81
CA ALA A 145 15.72 6.04 -4.06
C ALA A 145 14.60 6.34 -3.05
N VAL A 146 13.69 5.40 -2.92
CA VAL A 146 12.61 5.48 -1.92
C VAL A 146 13.14 4.90 -0.62
N THR A 147 13.57 5.76 0.31
CA THR A 147 14.18 5.37 1.59
C THR A 147 13.55 6.12 2.78
N GLY A 148 13.54 5.50 3.97
CA GLY A 148 13.06 6.12 5.21
C GLY A 148 11.57 6.47 5.21
N VAL A 149 10.79 5.93 4.28
CA VAL A 149 9.41 6.36 4.03
C VAL A 149 8.42 5.85 5.08
N VAL A 150 8.70 4.73 5.75
CA VAL A 150 7.83 4.19 6.81
C VAL A 150 7.71 5.17 7.98
N GLU A 151 8.84 5.67 8.48
CA GLU A 151 8.83 6.66 9.57
C GLU A 151 8.19 7.99 9.16
N ALA A 152 8.32 8.36 7.87
CA ALA A 152 7.73 9.59 7.36
C ALA A 152 6.20 9.56 7.35
N VAL A 153 5.58 8.42 7.02
CA VAL A 153 4.12 8.28 6.91
C VAL A 153 3.45 7.80 8.20
N SER A 154 4.20 7.22 9.14
CA SER A 154 3.71 6.73 10.42
C SER A 154 3.20 7.87 11.32
N CYS A 155 2.17 7.59 12.12
CA CYS A 155 1.70 8.51 13.16
C CYS A 155 2.84 8.86 14.14
N LYS A 156 2.74 10.03 14.76
CA LYS A 156 3.79 10.52 15.68
C LYS A 156 3.47 10.26 17.16
N ALA A 157 2.23 9.91 17.45
CA ALA A 157 1.74 9.59 18.80
C ALA A 157 0.64 8.53 18.71
N PRO A 158 0.41 7.77 19.78
CA PRO A 158 -0.70 6.82 19.83
C PRO A 158 -2.05 7.50 19.63
N VAL A 159 -2.92 6.85 18.83
CA VAL A 159 -4.30 7.29 18.60
C VAL A 159 -5.25 6.14 18.87
N ILE A 160 -6.28 6.38 19.70
CA ILE A 160 -7.28 5.37 20.03
C ILE A 160 -8.51 5.57 19.16
N HIS A 161 -8.94 4.51 18.51
CA HIS A 161 -10.18 4.42 17.75
C HIS A 161 -11.14 3.47 18.48
N PRO A 162 -12.29 3.97 18.99
CA PRO A 162 -13.23 3.14 19.72
C PRO A 162 -13.88 2.08 18.81
N ALA A 163 -14.32 0.98 19.41
CA ALA A 163 -15.09 -0.03 18.72
C ALA A 163 -16.43 0.52 18.21
N GLU A 164 -16.93 0.00 17.10
CA GLU A 164 -18.34 0.18 16.74
C GLU A 164 -19.21 -0.74 17.63
N GLY A 165 -20.03 -0.12 18.47
CA GLY A 165 -20.86 -0.84 19.45
C GLY A 165 -20.08 -1.29 20.68
N GLU A 166 -20.38 -2.52 21.18
CA GLU A 166 -19.73 -3.06 22.37
C GLU A 166 -18.27 -3.43 22.12
N ARG A 167 -17.35 -2.95 22.96
CA ARG A 167 -15.95 -3.32 22.90
C ARG A 167 -15.74 -4.77 23.35
N ARG A 168 -15.26 -5.61 22.45
CA ARG A 168 -14.97 -7.02 22.67
C ARG A 168 -13.48 -7.31 22.81
N PHE A 169 -12.63 -6.57 22.06
CA PHE A 169 -11.18 -6.76 22.00
C PHE A 169 -10.46 -5.41 22.01
N ARG A 170 -9.21 -5.44 22.47
CA ARG A 170 -8.23 -4.35 22.35
C ARG A 170 -7.16 -4.78 21.37
N VAL A 171 -7.03 -4.07 20.27
CA VAL A 171 -6.03 -4.35 19.23
C VAL A 171 -5.01 -3.23 19.19
N SER A 172 -3.73 -3.56 19.31
CA SER A 172 -2.66 -2.65 18.95
C SER A 172 -2.39 -2.76 17.45
N LEU A 173 -2.35 -1.63 16.74
CA LEU A 173 -2.01 -1.57 15.33
C LEU A 173 -0.73 -0.77 15.18
N ILE A 174 0.34 -1.38 14.65
CA ILE A 174 1.57 -0.65 14.31
C ILE A 174 1.37 0.01 12.95
N ASP A 175 1.53 1.32 12.92
CA ASP A 175 1.32 2.16 11.75
C ASP A 175 2.60 2.30 10.93
N TYR A 176 2.69 1.52 9.86
CA TYR A 176 3.73 1.64 8.84
C TYR A 176 3.27 2.48 7.63
N GLY A 177 2.11 3.07 7.69
CA GLY A 177 1.36 3.74 6.64
C GLY A 177 -0.03 3.12 6.48
N ALA A 178 -0.73 2.98 7.60
CA ALA A 178 -1.97 2.23 7.70
C ALA A 178 -3.10 2.89 6.90
N LYS A 179 -3.78 2.10 6.09
CA LYS A 179 -5.05 2.49 5.50
C LYS A 179 -6.15 2.54 6.55
N ARG A 180 -6.97 3.57 6.48
CA ARG A 180 -8.09 3.79 7.41
C ARG A 180 -9.08 2.61 7.42
N ASN A 181 -9.25 1.92 6.31
CA ASN A 181 -10.16 0.78 6.23
C ASN A 181 -9.70 -0.42 7.06
N ILE A 182 -8.41 -0.62 7.33
CA ILE A 182 -7.95 -1.63 8.28
C ILE A 182 -8.54 -1.36 9.66
N ILE A 183 -8.50 -0.10 10.10
CA ILE A 183 -9.06 0.33 11.39
C ILE A 183 -10.58 0.14 11.39
N ARG A 184 -11.27 0.57 10.32
CA ARG A 184 -12.73 0.42 10.18
C ARG A 184 -13.17 -1.04 10.21
N GLU A 185 -12.45 -1.95 9.54
CA GLU A 185 -12.76 -3.38 9.55
C GLU A 185 -12.61 -4.02 10.95
N LEU A 186 -11.63 -3.58 11.73
CA LEU A 186 -11.49 -3.99 13.13
C LEU A 186 -12.59 -3.41 14.02
N GLN A 187 -12.90 -2.10 13.88
CA GLN A 187 -13.96 -1.43 14.65
C GLN A 187 -15.32 -2.10 14.47
N LYS A 188 -15.72 -2.43 13.23
CA LYS A 188 -16.95 -3.17 12.89
C LYS A 188 -17.07 -4.51 13.61
N ARG A 189 -15.94 -5.12 13.99
CA ARG A 189 -15.87 -6.40 14.71
C ARG A 189 -15.75 -6.25 16.23
N GLY A 190 -16.01 -5.05 16.73
CA GLY A 190 -15.97 -4.75 18.16
C GLY A 190 -14.54 -4.59 18.70
N CYS A 191 -13.57 -4.26 17.89
CA CYS A 191 -12.22 -3.98 18.32
C CYS A 191 -12.05 -2.47 18.60
N GLU A 192 -11.60 -2.14 19.82
CA GLU A 192 -10.95 -0.87 20.10
C GLU A 192 -9.53 -0.94 19.57
N VAL A 193 -9.16 -0.02 18.68
CA VAL A 193 -7.85 -0.04 18.01
C VAL A 193 -6.98 1.09 18.51
N THR A 194 -5.84 0.75 19.10
CA THR A 194 -4.79 1.72 19.43
C THR A 194 -3.76 1.70 18.31
N VAL A 195 -3.74 2.75 17.50
CA VAL A 195 -2.74 2.96 16.44
C VAL A 195 -1.47 3.47 17.10
N LEU A 196 -0.34 2.80 16.86
CA LEU A 196 0.95 3.07 17.47
C LEU A 196 1.98 3.45 16.39
N PRO A 197 2.92 4.37 16.69
CA PRO A 197 4.00 4.71 15.77
C PRO A 197 4.84 3.48 15.37
N ALA A 198 5.43 3.50 14.17
CA ALA A 198 6.36 2.47 13.69
C ALA A 198 7.59 2.28 14.59
N THR A 199 7.90 3.27 15.44
CA THR A 199 9.02 3.26 16.39
C THR A 199 8.68 2.65 17.75
N VAL A 200 7.44 2.16 17.96
CA VAL A 200 7.03 1.52 19.22
C VAL A 200 7.86 0.27 19.50
N SER A 201 8.26 0.09 20.76
CA SER A 201 9.01 -1.09 21.18
C SER A 201 8.12 -2.29 21.49
N ALA A 202 8.69 -3.48 21.41
CA ALA A 202 8.01 -4.72 21.80
C ALA A 202 7.60 -4.70 23.29
N GLU A 203 8.41 -4.09 24.15
CA GLU A 203 8.13 -3.94 25.58
C GLU A 203 6.88 -3.10 25.82
N GLU A 204 6.75 -1.97 25.14
CA GLU A 204 5.59 -1.09 25.26
C GLU A 204 4.30 -1.80 24.82
N ILE A 205 4.36 -2.57 23.71
CA ILE A 205 3.22 -3.34 23.22
C ILE A 205 2.84 -4.44 24.23
N LEU A 206 3.82 -5.19 24.76
CA LEU A 206 3.58 -6.24 25.75
C LEU A 206 3.03 -5.67 27.06
N ALA A 207 3.53 -4.51 27.50
CA ALA A 207 3.02 -3.83 28.70
C ALA A 207 1.57 -3.35 28.56
N ALA A 208 1.15 -2.95 27.34
CA ALA A 208 -0.24 -2.59 27.05
C ALA A 208 -1.18 -3.81 27.05
N ALA A 209 -0.66 -5.03 26.98
CA ALA A 209 -1.37 -6.30 26.97
C ALA A 209 -2.61 -6.31 26.04
N PRO A 210 -2.46 -6.06 24.71
CA PRO A 210 -3.56 -6.13 23.78
C PRO A 210 -3.99 -7.60 23.57
N ASP A 211 -5.24 -7.80 23.15
CA ASP A 211 -5.75 -9.12 22.77
C ASP A 211 -5.18 -9.60 21.43
N GLY A 212 -4.79 -8.66 20.55
CA GLY A 212 -4.15 -8.93 19.28
C GLY A 212 -3.29 -7.79 18.76
N LEU A 213 -2.37 -8.11 17.86
CA LEU A 213 -1.48 -7.17 17.19
C LEU A 213 -1.73 -7.18 15.68
N MET A 214 -2.04 -6.00 15.14
CA MET A 214 -2.17 -5.77 13.71
C MET A 214 -0.92 -5.07 13.18
N LEU A 215 -0.32 -5.61 12.12
CA LEU A 215 0.79 -5.00 11.39
C LEU A 215 0.25 -4.44 10.08
N SER A 216 0.28 -3.13 9.92
CA SER A 216 -0.34 -2.48 8.77
C SER A 216 0.44 -2.67 7.46
N ASN A 217 -0.17 -2.25 6.36
CA ASN A 217 0.50 -1.97 5.11
C ASN A 217 1.46 -0.77 5.24
N GLY A 218 2.28 -0.55 4.22
CA GLY A 218 3.20 0.59 4.17
C GLY A 218 4.08 0.62 2.93
N PRO A 219 4.83 1.72 2.73
CA PRO A 219 5.70 1.94 1.59
C PRO A 219 7.12 1.37 1.75
N GLY A 220 7.88 1.37 0.65
CA GLY A 220 9.33 1.20 0.63
C GLY A 220 9.82 -0.24 0.58
N ASP A 221 11.13 -0.40 0.79
CA ASP A 221 11.78 -1.71 0.88
C ASP A 221 11.60 -2.28 2.29
N PRO A 222 11.00 -3.47 2.45
CA PRO A 222 10.84 -4.07 3.77
C PRO A 222 12.18 -4.33 4.48
N ALA A 223 13.25 -4.62 3.75
CA ALA A 223 14.55 -4.94 4.34
C ALA A 223 15.24 -3.72 5.01
N GLU A 224 14.87 -2.49 4.67
CA GLU A 224 15.37 -1.28 5.31
C GLU A 224 14.87 -1.12 6.76
N ASN A 225 13.76 -1.74 7.11
CA ASN A 225 13.06 -1.57 8.38
C ASN A 225 13.62 -2.49 9.48
N THR A 226 14.93 -2.46 9.70
CA THR A 226 15.64 -3.37 10.60
C THR A 226 15.16 -3.29 12.05
N TYR A 227 14.84 -2.09 12.55
CA TYR A 227 14.27 -1.90 13.87
C TYR A 227 12.91 -2.59 14.01
N GLN A 228 12.00 -2.36 13.07
CA GLN A 228 10.65 -2.92 13.07
C GLN A 228 10.69 -4.45 12.98
N ILE A 229 11.56 -5.00 12.14
CA ILE A 229 11.80 -6.45 12.02
C ILE A 229 12.21 -7.04 13.37
N GLU A 230 13.13 -6.39 14.09
CA GLU A 230 13.58 -6.87 15.40
C GLU A 230 12.46 -6.79 16.45
N GLN A 231 11.64 -5.72 16.46
CA GLN A 231 10.49 -5.63 17.38
C GLN A 231 9.48 -6.74 17.09
N ILE A 232 9.15 -7.00 15.82
CA ILE A 232 8.24 -8.09 15.42
C ILE A 232 8.81 -9.44 15.87
N ARG A 233 10.11 -9.72 15.66
CA ARG A 233 10.77 -10.96 16.11
C ARG A 233 10.57 -11.21 17.60
N ARG A 234 10.62 -10.17 18.42
CA ARG A 234 10.43 -10.23 19.87
C ARG A 234 8.97 -10.44 20.28
N LEU A 235 8.00 -10.13 19.38
CA LEU A 235 6.56 -10.27 19.61
C LEU A 235 5.98 -11.59 19.08
N LEU A 236 6.64 -12.22 18.09
CA LEU A 236 6.20 -13.48 17.50
C LEU A 236 5.98 -14.57 18.60
N GLY A 237 4.83 -15.23 18.53
CA GLY A 237 4.39 -16.25 19.47
C GLY A 237 3.87 -15.74 20.82
N LYS A 238 3.99 -14.44 21.13
CA LYS A 238 3.53 -13.85 22.40
C LYS A 238 2.12 -13.29 22.33
N ILE A 239 1.73 -12.75 21.19
CA ILE A 239 0.42 -12.12 20.95
C ILE A 239 -0.13 -12.67 19.64
N PRO A 240 -1.46 -12.93 19.51
CA PRO A 240 -2.09 -13.20 18.22
C PRO A 240 -1.80 -12.08 17.23
N MET A 241 -1.34 -12.42 16.02
CA MET A 241 -0.85 -11.41 15.08
C MET A 241 -1.45 -11.59 13.68
N PHE A 242 -1.84 -10.47 13.06
CA PHE A 242 -2.21 -10.41 11.65
C PHE A 242 -1.43 -9.31 10.94
N GLY A 243 -0.76 -9.65 9.82
CA GLY A 243 0.03 -8.72 9.02
C GLY A 243 -0.50 -8.56 7.60
N ILE A 244 -0.59 -7.32 7.10
CA ILE A 244 -1.05 -6.98 5.76
C ILE A 244 0.06 -6.28 4.98
N CYS A 245 0.32 -6.72 3.75
CA CYS A 245 1.25 -6.14 2.77
C CYS A 245 2.66 -5.94 3.36
N LEU A 246 3.07 -4.74 3.75
CA LEU A 246 4.37 -4.54 4.42
C LEU A 246 4.44 -5.35 5.73
N GLY A 247 3.36 -5.41 6.51
CA GLY A 247 3.30 -6.23 7.74
C GLY A 247 3.54 -7.72 7.48
N HIS A 248 3.09 -8.25 6.33
CA HIS A 248 3.40 -9.61 5.88
C HIS A 248 4.91 -9.78 5.62
N GLN A 249 5.50 -8.85 4.87
CA GLN A 249 6.92 -8.90 4.49
C GLN A 249 7.83 -8.77 5.72
N LEU A 250 7.53 -7.82 6.63
CA LEU A 250 8.28 -7.64 7.88
C LEU A 250 8.17 -8.87 8.79
N THR A 251 7.00 -9.51 8.85
CA THR A 251 6.83 -10.76 9.61
C THR A 251 7.66 -11.88 9.04
N ALA A 252 7.69 -12.03 7.71
CA ALA A 252 8.52 -13.04 7.05
C ALA A 252 10.02 -12.83 7.33
N LEU A 253 10.50 -11.58 7.25
CA LEU A 253 11.89 -11.21 7.61
C LEU A 253 12.17 -11.46 9.10
N ALA A 254 11.25 -11.13 10.00
CA ALA A 254 11.37 -11.41 11.42
C ALA A 254 11.44 -12.91 11.74
N ALA A 255 10.74 -13.73 10.94
CA ALA A 255 10.77 -15.19 11.01
C ALA A 255 11.98 -15.83 10.32
N GLY A 256 12.92 -15.04 9.80
CA GLY A 256 14.16 -15.49 9.18
C GLY A 256 14.07 -15.80 7.69
N GLY A 257 12.99 -15.38 7.02
CA GLY A 257 12.84 -15.40 5.57
C GLY A 257 13.56 -14.23 4.89
N SER A 258 13.37 -14.11 3.57
CA SER A 258 13.88 -13.02 2.76
C SER A 258 12.81 -12.45 1.83
N THR A 259 13.06 -11.24 1.30
CA THR A 259 12.22 -10.56 0.33
C THR A 259 13.05 -10.18 -0.90
N TYR A 260 12.37 -10.00 -2.02
CA TYR A 260 13.00 -9.54 -3.26
C TYR A 260 12.12 -8.52 -3.98
N LYS A 261 12.74 -7.65 -4.78
CA LYS A 261 12.03 -6.66 -5.59
C LYS A 261 11.45 -7.31 -6.84
N LEU A 262 10.14 -7.15 -7.05
CA LEU A 262 9.46 -7.57 -8.27
C LEU A 262 9.83 -6.63 -9.43
N LYS A 263 9.81 -7.14 -10.65
CA LYS A 263 10.17 -6.36 -11.84
C LYS A 263 9.35 -5.08 -11.99
N TYR A 264 8.02 -5.16 -11.80
CA TYR A 264 7.10 -4.02 -11.86
C TYR A 264 6.04 -4.04 -10.75
N GLY A 265 6.06 -5.04 -9.87
CA GLY A 265 5.13 -5.20 -8.75
C GLY A 265 3.72 -5.62 -9.16
N HIS A 266 2.89 -5.88 -8.16
CA HIS A 266 1.46 -6.13 -8.33
C HIS A 266 0.68 -4.90 -7.86
N ARG A 267 0.01 -4.22 -8.81
CA ARG A 267 -0.82 -3.04 -8.52
C ARG A 267 -2.10 -3.08 -9.32
N GLY A 268 -3.21 -3.16 -8.61
CA GLY A 268 -4.55 -3.25 -9.19
C GLY A 268 -5.54 -3.97 -8.30
N VAL A 269 -6.78 -4.02 -8.75
CA VAL A 269 -7.93 -4.56 -7.98
C VAL A 269 -8.41 -5.91 -8.51
N ASN A 270 -7.62 -6.58 -9.34
CA ASN A 270 -8.01 -7.80 -10.07
C ASN A 270 -6.93 -8.89 -10.03
N GLN A 271 -6.15 -8.94 -8.96
CA GLN A 271 -5.08 -9.93 -8.81
C GLN A 271 -5.66 -11.25 -8.26
N PRO A 272 -5.53 -12.36 -9.02
CA PRO A 272 -6.06 -13.65 -8.58
C PRO A 272 -5.09 -14.31 -7.60
N VAL A 273 -5.59 -14.70 -6.44
CA VAL A 273 -4.82 -15.36 -5.38
C VAL A 273 -5.46 -16.72 -5.06
N ARG A 274 -4.68 -17.78 -5.21
CA ARG A 274 -5.10 -19.15 -4.93
C ARG A 274 -4.85 -19.48 -3.46
N ASP A 275 -5.83 -20.02 -2.79
CA ASP A 275 -5.68 -20.73 -1.52
C ASP A 275 -4.98 -22.07 -1.76
N VAL A 276 -3.74 -22.22 -1.29
CA VAL A 276 -2.91 -23.40 -1.54
C VAL A 276 -3.43 -24.65 -0.79
N ALA A 277 -4.01 -24.46 0.39
CA ALA A 277 -4.60 -25.55 1.19
C ALA A 277 -6.07 -25.83 0.83
N GLY A 278 -6.71 -24.93 0.08
CA GLY A 278 -8.10 -25.02 -0.36
C GLY A 278 -8.25 -25.19 -1.87
N VAL A 279 -9.47 -25.01 -2.34
CA VAL A 279 -9.82 -25.12 -3.77
C VAL A 279 -10.24 -23.76 -4.38
N ARG A 280 -10.17 -22.69 -3.61
CA ARG A 280 -10.68 -21.39 -4.03
C ARG A 280 -9.57 -20.48 -4.56
N THR A 281 -9.93 -19.68 -5.55
CA THR A 281 -9.17 -18.52 -5.99
C THR A 281 -9.99 -17.27 -5.66
N TYR A 282 -9.36 -16.32 -5.00
CA TYR A 282 -9.95 -15.03 -4.66
C TYR A 282 -9.42 -13.97 -5.62
N ILE A 283 -10.24 -12.99 -5.95
CA ILE A 283 -9.76 -11.78 -6.64
C ILE A 283 -9.45 -10.74 -5.57
N THR A 284 -8.25 -10.17 -5.63
CA THR A 284 -7.73 -9.31 -4.57
C THR A 284 -7.26 -7.95 -5.09
N SER A 285 -7.25 -6.96 -4.18
CA SER A 285 -6.55 -5.70 -4.41
C SER A 285 -5.12 -5.81 -3.93
N GLN A 286 -4.18 -5.31 -4.73
CA GLN A 286 -2.76 -5.34 -4.40
C GLN A 286 -2.07 -4.02 -4.75
N ASN A 287 -1.08 -3.65 -3.94
CA ASN A 287 -0.16 -2.55 -4.19
C ASN A 287 1.17 -2.82 -3.50
N HIS A 288 2.04 -3.58 -4.15
CA HIS A 288 3.38 -3.88 -3.61
C HIS A 288 4.42 -4.05 -4.71
N GLY A 289 5.65 -3.66 -4.41
CA GLY A 289 6.81 -3.80 -5.30
C GLY A 289 7.79 -4.90 -4.86
N TYR A 290 7.58 -5.45 -3.66
CA TYR A 290 8.40 -6.52 -3.10
C TYR A 290 7.54 -7.73 -2.78
N ALA A 291 8.15 -8.90 -2.74
CA ALA A 291 7.50 -10.16 -2.38
C ALA A 291 8.39 -10.97 -1.43
N VAL A 292 7.76 -11.84 -0.65
CA VAL A 292 8.48 -12.82 0.17
C VAL A 292 8.99 -13.97 -0.73
N ASP A 293 10.24 -14.32 -0.56
CA ASP A 293 10.83 -15.50 -1.19
C ASP A 293 10.31 -16.77 -0.50
N SER A 294 9.44 -17.50 -1.19
CA SER A 294 8.79 -18.72 -0.68
C SER A 294 9.77 -19.77 -0.19
N ASP A 295 10.93 -19.91 -0.85
CA ASP A 295 11.92 -20.94 -0.55
C ASP A 295 12.65 -20.68 0.78
N THR A 296 12.58 -19.46 1.29
CA THR A 296 13.22 -19.04 2.54
C THR A 296 12.30 -19.13 3.76
N VAL A 297 11.00 -19.41 3.56
CA VAL A 297 10.02 -19.50 4.65
C VAL A 297 10.20 -20.82 5.43
N LYS A 298 10.74 -20.74 6.66
CA LYS A 298 11.05 -21.91 7.50
C LYS A 298 10.09 -22.12 8.66
N LEU A 299 9.57 -21.03 9.25
CA LEU A 299 8.73 -21.09 10.46
C LEU A 299 7.22 -21.02 10.12
N GLY A 300 6.87 -20.86 8.86
CA GLY A 300 5.48 -20.75 8.39
C GLY A 300 5.17 -21.69 7.23
N GLN A 301 3.92 -21.67 6.83
CA GLN A 301 3.40 -22.43 5.70
C GLN A 301 2.78 -21.47 4.71
N ILE A 302 3.18 -21.56 3.42
CA ILE A 302 2.56 -20.76 2.37
C ILE A 302 1.08 -21.10 2.29
N ARG A 303 0.25 -20.11 2.57
CA ARG A 303 -1.22 -20.25 2.55
C ARG A 303 -1.82 -19.75 1.25
N TYR A 304 -1.30 -18.66 0.72
CA TYR A 304 -1.79 -18.02 -0.49
C TYR A 304 -0.67 -17.81 -1.49
N ALA A 305 -0.96 -18.04 -2.77
CA ALA A 305 -0.05 -17.80 -3.88
C ALA A 305 -0.77 -17.09 -5.03
N ASN A 306 -0.10 -16.15 -5.69
CA ASN A 306 -0.61 -15.49 -6.88
C ASN A 306 -0.83 -16.54 -7.99
N ALA A 307 -2.02 -16.53 -8.61
CA ALA A 307 -2.35 -17.53 -9.61
C ALA A 307 -1.68 -17.28 -10.97
N ASN A 308 -1.14 -16.07 -11.21
CA ASN A 308 -0.48 -15.71 -12.47
C ASN A 308 1.00 -16.10 -12.48
N ASP A 309 1.72 -15.87 -11.38
CA ASP A 309 3.20 -16.01 -11.33
C ASP A 309 3.73 -16.84 -10.15
N GLY A 310 2.84 -17.29 -9.25
CA GLY A 310 3.21 -18.11 -8.10
C GLY A 310 3.81 -17.35 -6.92
N THR A 311 3.90 -16.03 -6.97
CA THR A 311 4.40 -15.19 -5.87
C THR A 311 3.69 -15.51 -4.56
N CYS A 312 4.44 -15.51 -3.44
CA CYS A 312 3.89 -15.69 -2.09
C CYS A 312 2.93 -14.55 -1.75
N GLU A 313 1.68 -14.92 -1.49
CA GLU A 313 0.60 -13.96 -1.19
C GLU A 313 0.08 -14.09 0.25
N GLY A 314 0.60 -15.02 1.02
CA GLY A 314 0.25 -15.15 2.42
C GLY A 314 0.83 -16.38 3.09
N ILE A 315 1.08 -16.24 4.39
CA ILE A 315 1.73 -17.26 5.20
C ILE A 315 0.95 -17.44 6.49
N ASP A 316 0.73 -18.70 6.87
CA ASP A 316 0.26 -19.11 8.18
C ASP A 316 1.46 -19.49 9.06
N TYR A 317 1.48 -19.03 10.31
CA TYR A 317 2.47 -19.33 11.33
C TYR A 317 1.76 -19.95 12.56
N PRO A 318 1.30 -21.22 12.49
CA PRO A 318 0.46 -21.81 13.53
C PRO A 318 1.11 -21.79 14.92
N GLU A 319 2.39 -22.17 15.01
CA GLU A 319 3.14 -22.23 16.27
C GLU A 319 3.42 -20.83 16.87
N LEU A 320 3.32 -19.79 16.05
CA LEU A 320 3.54 -18.39 16.43
C LEU A 320 2.24 -17.62 16.63
N ARG A 321 1.07 -18.30 16.50
CA ARG A 321 -0.25 -17.66 16.57
C ARG A 321 -0.36 -16.45 15.67
N ALA A 322 0.12 -16.57 14.42
CA ALA A 322 0.14 -15.48 13.46
C ALA A 322 -0.27 -15.96 12.06
N PHE A 323 -0.80 -15.06 11.28
CA PHE A 323 -0.95 -15.23 9.83
C PHE A 323 -0.81 -13.88 9.13
N THR A 324 -0.43 -13.93 7.86
CA THR A 324 -0.14 -12.70 7.10
C THR A 324 -0.59 -12.85 5.66
N VAL A 325 -0.96 -11.72 5.03
CA VAL A 325 -1.31 -11.68 3.60
C VAL A 325 -0.63 -10.50 2.91
N GLN A 326 -0.22 -10.71 1.66
CA GLN A 326 0.42 -9.69 0.83
C GLN A 326 -0.61 -8.72 0.23
N PHE A 327 -1.79 -9.21 -0.09
CA PHE A 327 -2.90 -8.45 -0.63
C PHE A 327 -3.66 -7.68 0.46
N HIS A 328 -4.63 -6.85 0.04
CA HIS A 328 -5.39 -5.95 0.90
C HIS A 328 -6.83 -6.47 1.13
N PRO A 329 -7.11 -7.19 2.24
CA PRO A 329 -8.45 -7.69 2.54
C PRO A 329 -9.43 -6.60 2.99
N GLU A 330 -8.90 -5.44 3.40
CA GLU A 330 -9.65 -4.23 3.76
C GLU A 330 -10.16 -3.47 2.54
N ALA A 331 -9.73 -3.83 1.34
CA ALA A 331 -9.86 -3.05 0.12
C ALA A 331 -11.21 -2.34 -0.02
N CYS A 332 -11.15 -1.04 -0.16
CA CYS A 332 -12.22 -0.17 -0.61
C CYS A 332 -11.75 0.51 -1.90
N THR A 333 -11.83 -0.07 -2.91
CA THR A 333 -12.00 -0.28 -4.31
C THR A 333 -11.45 -1.64 -4.61
N GLY A 334 -12.35 -2.49 -5.05
CA GLY A 334 -12.02 -3.86 -5.39
C GLY A 334 -12.92 -4.87 -4.69
N PRO A 335 -12.68 -6.15 -4.95
CA PRO A 335 -13.46 -7.23 -4.39
C PRO A 335 -13.30 -7.32 -2.86
N LYS A 336 -14.41 -7.63 -2.18
CA LYS A 336 -14.43 -7.85 -0.72
C LYS A 336 -14.35 -9.32 -0.35
N ASP A 337 -13.92 -10.16 -1.27
CA ASP A 337 -13.93 -11.63 -1.14
C ASP A 337 -13.08 -12.14 0.02
N THR A 338 -12.12 -11.35 0.48
CA THR A 338 -11.14 -11.72 1.51
C THR A 338 -11.35 -11.03 2.86
N SER A 339 -12.43 -10.25 3.03
CA SER A 339 -12.73 -9.55 4.30
C SER A 339 -12.91 -10.50 5.49
N PHE A 340 -13.24 -11.79 5.27
CA PHE A 340 -13.32 -12.82 6.30
C PHE A 340 -12.00 -13.03 7.06
N LEU A 341 -10.87 -12.56 6.54
CA LEU A 341 -9.57 -12.64 7.22
C LEU A 341 -9.55 -11.82 8.51
N PHE A 342 -10.32 -10.73 8.58
CA PHE A 342 -10.51 -10.01 9.84
C PHE A 342 -11.33 -10.83 10.86
N ASP A 343 -12.30 -11.63 10.40
CA ASP A 343 -13.04 -12.55 11.27
C ASP A 343 -12.12 -13.66 11.78
N ARG A 344 -11.25 -14.20 10.90
CA ARG A 344 -10.20 -15.14 11.30
C ARG A 344 -9.27 -14.55 12.38
N PHE A 345 -8.91 -13.27 12.28
CA PHE A 345 -8.09 -12.62 13.30
C PHE A 345 -8.85 -12.51 14.64
N VAL A 346 -10.13 -12.18 14.61
CA VAL A 346 -10.98 -12.16 15.82
C VAL A 346 -11.04 -13.56 16.45
N GLU A 347 -11.22 -14.61 15.67
CA GLU A 347 -11.22 -15.99 16.21
C GLU A 347 -9.84 -16.38 16.79
N LEU A 348 -8.75 -15.96 16.17
CA LEU A 348 -7.39 -16.17 16.69
C LEU A 348 -7.20 -15.52 18.07
N MET A 349 -7.75 -14.31 18.28
CA MET A 349 -7.72 -13.60 19.57
C MET A 349 -8.53 -14.32 20.65
N LYS A 350 -9.63 -14.96 20.29
CA LYS A 350 -10.44 -15.77 21.25
C LYS A 350 -9.71 -17.02 21.75
N GLY A 351 -8.61 -17.40 21.16
CA GLY A 351 -7.95 -18.66 21.43
C GLY A 351 -8.63 -19.85 20.72
N GLY A 352 -9.40 -19.56 19.67
CA GLY A 352 -10.04 -20.54 18.79
C GLY A 352 -9.02 -21.47 18.14
N GLU A 353 -9.45 -22.68 17.83
CA GLU A 353 -8.64 -23.84 17.46
C GLU A 353 -7.55 -23.55 16.41
N ARG A 354 -6.41 -24.21 16.66
CA ARG A 354 -5.21 -24.25 15.83
C ARG A 354 -5.44 -24.92 14.48
#